data_38ffeb9932dd1c3eb597ace198fd2fd0
#
_entry.id   38ffeb9932dd1c3eb597ace198fd2fd0
#
_cell.length_a   1.000
_cell.length_b   1.000
_cell.length_c   1.000
_cell.angle_alpha   90.00
_cell.angle_beta   90.00
_cell.angle_gamma   90.00
#
_symmetry.space_group_name_H-M   'P 1'
#
loop_
_entity.id
_entity.type
_entity.pdbx_description
1 polymer ?
#
loop_
_entity_poly.entity_id
_entity_poly.type
_entity_poly.pdbx_seq_one_letter_code
_entity_poly.pdbx_strand_id
1 'polypeptide(L)'
;QRDASVRPLHAPDAGHTRPDHFSAPSEPYLIPAAGRTIVELPLTVTPLLRCLPELTQRLSPALFRRYQQWGALALLPVYHPLWAMKAVTRLFAARGGTTISLTWHSSEMFPGGNPLLATPQKVDALLQKLRAYIVWLCGRYNVEFMTLGEFDNCTRHALPVLRCPSGSDWSVCR
;
A
#
# COMPACT_ATOMS: atom_id res chain seq x y z
N GLN A 1 -1.86 12.16 -6.60
CA GLN A 1 -0.91 11.28 -5.90
C GLN A 1 -1.01 9.92 -6.56
N ARG A 2 0.11 9.36 -7.04
CA ARG A 2 0.13 8.08 -7.76
C ARG A 2 0.63 7.00 -6.84
N ASP A 3 -0.03 5.84 -6.87
CA ASP A 3 0.39 4.69 -6.10
C ASP A 3 1.64 4.07 -6.73
N ALA A 4 2.74 4.04 -5.98
CA ALA A 4 3.99 3.39 -6.37
C ALA A 4 4.12 1.99 -5.75
N SER A 5 3.05 1.47 -5.13
CA SER A 5 3.10 0.28 -4.29
C SER A 5 3.19 -1.02 -5.04
N VAL A 6 2.74 -1.06 -6.28
CA VAL A 6 2.74 -2.31 -7.02
C VAL A 6 4.10 -2.53 -7.65
N ARG A 7 4.95 -3.26 -6.93
CA ARG A 7 6.12 -3.89 -7.53
C ARG A 7 5.62 -4.85 -8.61
N PRO A 8 6.12 -4.78 -9.84
CA PRO A 8 5.95 -5.89 -10.74
C PRO A 8 6.67 -7.09 -10.11
N LEU A 9 5.91 -7.99 -9.48
CA LEU A 9 6.44 -9.29 -9.09
C LEU A 9 6.97 -9.94 -10.37
N HIS A 10 8.27 -10.18 -10.42
CA HIS A 10 8.91 -10.87 -11.52
C HIS A 10 8.28 -12.25 -11.69
N ALA A 11 7.47 -12.41 -12.72
CA ALA A 11 7.37 -13.65 -13.44
C ALA A 11 7.75 -13.34 -14.88
N PRO A 12 8.73 -14.00 -15.46
CA PRO A 12 9.04 -13.87 -16.87
C PRO A 12 8.07 -14.75 -17.65
N ASP A 13 6.81 -14.34 -17.80
CA ASP A 13 5.89 -15.11 -18.60
C ASP A 13 5.05 -14.23 -19.50
N ALA A 14 5.39 -14.45 -20.75
CA ALA A 14 4.54 -14.55 -21.92
C ALA A 14 3.20 -13.80 -21.85
N GLY A 15 3.14 -12.62 -22.43
CA GLY A 15 1.94 -12.14 -23.12
C GLY A 15 0.82 -11.53 -22.29
N HIS A 16 0.88 -11.50 -20.98
CA HIS A 16 -0.12 -10.82 -20.17
C HIS A 16 0.37 -9.41 -19.82
N THR A 17 -0.28 -8.42 -20.43
CA THR A 17 -0.16 -7.02 -19.99
C THR A 17 -0.62 -6.93 -18.54
N ARG A 18 0.31 -6.81 -17.61
CA ARG A 18 -0.01 -6.58 -16.20
C ARG A 18 -0.67 -5.21 -16.06
N PRO A 19 -1.70 -5.07 -15.21
CA PRO A 19 -2.31 -3.77 -14.97
C PRO A 19 -1.24 -2.78 -14.49
N ASP A 20 -1.22 -1.60 -15.11
CA ASP A 20 -0.35 -0.52 -14.69
C ASP A 20 -0.97 0.21 -13.51
N HIS A 21 -0.59 -0.15 -12.31
CA HIS A 21 -1.03 0.49 -11.07
C HIS A 21 -0.25 1.77 -10.74
N PHE A 22 0.71 2.17 -11.56
CA PHE A 22 1.52 3.37 -11.32
C PHE A 22 0.68 4.64 -11.22
N SER A 23 -0.41 4.68 -11.95
CA SER A 23 -1.36 5.81 -11.96
C SER A 23 -2.52 5.64 -10.97
N ALA A 24 -2.59 4.55 -10.22
CA ALA A 24 -3.63 4.32 -9.24
C ALA A 24 -3.53 5.34 -8.09
N PRO A 25 -4.67 5.77 -7.52
CA PRO A 25 -4.67 6.61 -6.33
C PRO A 25 -4.02 5.91 -5.14
N SER A 26 -3.42 6.68 -4.21
CA SER A 26 -2.93 6.18 -2.93
C SER A 26 -3.97 6.30 -1.80
N GLU A 27 -5.10 6.91 -2.09
CA GLU A 27 -6.29 6.97 -1.24
C GLU A 27 -7.35 5.99 -1.74
N PRO A 28 -8.29 5.56 -0.89
CA PRO A 28 -9.35 4.64 -1.29
C PRO A 28 -10.19 5.14 -2.47
N TYR A 29 -10.59 4.21 -3.33
CA TYR A 29 -11.41 4.51 -4.52
C TYR A 29 -12.34 3.35 -4.88
N LEU A 30 -13.29 3.61 -5.77
CA LEU A 30 -14.22 2.61 -6.28
C LEU A 30 -13.79 2.12 -7.67
N ILE A 31 -13.83 0.80 -7.86
CA ILE A 31 -13.59 0.15 -9.14
C ILE A 31 -14.92 -0.42 -9.65
N PRO A 32 -15.38 -0.05 -10.87
CA PRO A 32 -16.51 -0.71 -11.50
C PRO A 32 -16.16 -2.17 -11.84
N ALA A 33 -17.01 -3.12 -11.46
CA ALA A 33 -16.83 -4.53 -11.75
C ALA A 33 -18.18 -5.21 -11.98
N ALA A 34 -18.46 -5.69 -13.18
CA ALA A 34 -19.63 -6.53 -13.53
C ALA A 34 -20.97 -6.03 -12.93
N GLY A 35 -21.30 -4.74 -13.10
CA GLY A 35 -22.54 -4.15 -12.59
C GLY A 35 -22.55 -3.80 -11.10
N ARG A 36 -21.40 -3.95 -10.42
CA ARG A 36 -21.18 -3.57 -9.02
C ARG A 36 -20.00 -2.61 -8.93
N THR A 37 -19.79 -2.06 -7.75
CA THR A 37 -18.56 -1.31 -7.42
C THR A 37 -17.83 -2.01 -6.27
N ILE A 38 -16.52 -2.12 -6.42
CA ILE A 38 -15.62 -2.66 -5.38
C ILE A 38 -14.86 -1.51 -4.77
N VAL A 39 -14.78 -1.46 -3.45
CA VAL A 39 -13.89 -0.51 -2.75
C VAL A 39 -12.48 -1.07 -2.79
N GLU A 40 -11.58 -0.32 -3.38
CA GLU A 40 -10.15 -0.60 -3.32
C GLU A 40 -9.53 0.22 -2.20
N LEU A 41 -8.86 -0.48 -1.29
CA LEU A 41 -8.12 0.13 -0.20
C LEU A 41 -6.62 -0.08 -0.45
N PRO A 42 -5.92 0.89 -1.04
CA PRO A 42 -4.52 0.74 -1.39
C PRO A 42 -3.64 0.52 -0.15
N LEU A 43 -2.56 -0.23 -0.32
CA LEU A 43 -1.49 -0.27 0.68
C LEU A 43 -0.93 1.14 0.87
N THR A 44 -0.67 1.51 2.13
CA THR A 44 -0.03 2.80 2.41
C THR A 44 1.42 2.77 1.97
N VAL A 45 1.66 3.34 0.80
CA VAL A 45 2.99 3.48 0.21
C VAL A 45 3.21 4.92 -0.16
N THR A 46 4.40 5.44 0.13
CA THR A 46 4.74 6.82 -0.22
C THR A 46 6.13 6.89 -0.83
N PRO A 47 6.29 7.58 -1.97
CA PRO A 47 7.61 7.85 -2.52
C PRO A 47 8.38 8.78 -1.58
N LEU A 48 9.67 8.56 -1.42
CA LEU A 48 10.54 9.45 -0.65
C LEU A 48 10.51 10.87 -1.19
N LEU A 49 10.60 11.03 -2.51
CA LEU A 49 10.47 12.31 -3.21
C LEU A 49 9.32 12.23 -4.22
N ARG A 50 8.41 13.21 -4.19
CA ARG A 50 7.19 13.23 -5.03
C ARG A 50 7.47 13.20 -6.54
N CYS A 51 8.53 13.86 -6.99
CA CYS A 51 8.88 13.94 -8.41
C CYS A 51 9.68 12.74 -8.93
N LEU A 52 10.25 11.95 -8.03
CA LEU A 52 11.17 10.87 -8.43
C LEU A 52 10.49 9.75 -9.26
N PRO A 53 9.27 9.31 -8.96
CA PRO A 53 8.60 8.29 -9.75
C PRO A 53 8.45 8.70 -11.23
N GLU A 54 7.97 9.90 -11.47
CA GLU A 54 7.76 10.42 -12.83
C GLU A 54 9.07 10.70 -13.54
N LEU A 55 10.03 11.27 -12.82
CA LEU A 55 11.36 11.57 -13.38
C LEU A 55 12.08 10.28 -13.78
N THR A 56 12.12 9.30 -12.90
CA THR A 56 12.80 8.02 -13.19
C THR A 56 12.13 7.24 -14.31
N GLN A 57 10.80 7.27 -14.39
CA GLN A 57 10.05 6.65 -15.49
C GLN A 57 10.38 7.28 -16.84
N ARG A 58 10.52 8.62 -16.87
CA ARG A 58 10.87 9.35 -18.11
C ARG A 58 12.32 9.16 -18.54
N LEU A 59 13.23 9.02 -17.58
CA LEU A 59 14.66 8.91 -17.87
C LEU A 59 15.06 7.51 -18.36
N SER A 60 14.64 6.45 -17.70
CA SER A 60 15.00 5.09 -18.07
C SER A 60 14.15 4.04 -17.36
N PRO A 61 13.70 2.97 -18.07
CA PRO A 61 13.03 1.83 -17.44
C PRO A 61 13.88 1.12 -16.38
N ALA A 62 15.20 1.10 -16.55
CA ALA A 62 16.11 0.50 -15.58
C ALA A 62 16.21 1.35 -14.31
N LEU A 63 16.27 2.67 -14.45
CA LEU A 63 16.28 3.59 -13.31
C LEU A 63 14.95 3.55 -12.55
N PHE A 64 13.83 3.47 -13.27
CA PHE A 64 12.52 3.33 -12.68
C PHE A 64 12.38 2.03 -11.88
N ARG A 65 12.85 0.88 -12.42
CA ARG A 65 12.88 -0.40 -11.67
C ARG A 65 13.70 -0.29 -10.39
N ARG A 66 14.86 0.36 -10.45
CA ARG A 66 15.71 0.58 -9.26
C ARG A 66 15.02 1.48 -8.24
N TYR A 67 14.34 2.52 -8.71
CA TYR A 67 13.54 3.39 -7.87
C TYR A 67 12.42 2.60 -7.16
N GLN A 68 11.68 1.74 -7.87
CA GLN A 68 10.63 0.91 -7.29
C GLN A 68 11.12 0.01 -6.15
N GLN A 69 12.39 -0.37 -6.16
CA GLN A 69 12.99 -1.17 -5.10
C GLN A 69 13.36 -0.36 -3.85
N TRP A 70 13.79 0.88 -4.00
CA TRP A 70 14.42 1.65 -2.93
C TRP A 70 13.81 3.03 -2.68
N GLY A 71 13.08 3.56 -3.63
CA GLY A 71 12.60 4.94 -3.61
C GLY A 71 11.21 5.14 -3.01
N ALA A 72 10.50 4.07 -2.69
CA ALA A 72 9.19 4.10 -2.07
C ALA A 72 9.19 3.33 -0.75
N LEU A 73 8.57 3.90 0.27
CA LEU A 73 8.39 3.29 1.57
C LEU A 73 6.95 2.79 1.70
N ALA A 74 6.78 1.56 2.13
CA ALA A 74 5.49 0.95 2.41
C ALA A 74 5.28 0.77 3.92
N LEU A 75 4.02 0.79 4.36
CA LEU A 75 3.70 0.52 5.75
C LEU A 75 3.55 -1.00 5.97
N LEU A 76 4.68 -1.70 5.94
CA LEU A 76 4.79 -3.15 6.11
C LEU A 76 5.58 -3.48 7.38
N PRO A 77 4.91 -3.85 8.49
CA PRO A 77 5.54 -4.00 9.80
C PRO A 77 6.64 -5.04 9.87
N VAL A 78 6.52 -6.13 9.12
CA VAL A 78 7.52 -7.21 9.12
C VAL A 78 8.85 -6.75 8.53
N TYR A 79 8.79 -5.96 7.47
CA TYR A 79 9.96 -5.57 6.68
C TYR A 79 10.59 -4.23 7.12
N HIS A 80 9.82 -3.39 7.83
CA HIS A 80 10.29 -2.06 8.19
C HIS A 80 10.46 -1.89 9.72
N PRO A 81 11.50 -1.22 10.17
CA PRO A 81 11.67 -0.84 11.56
C PRO A 81 10.66 0.26 11.94
N LEU A 82 10.41 0.41 13.24
CA LEU A 82 9.43 1.36 13.79
C LEU A 82 9.66 2.80 13.30
N TRP A 83 10.91 3.25 13.21
CA TRP A 83 11.21 4.61 12.73
C TRP A 83 10.78 4.82 11.27
N ALA A 84 10.95 3.80 10.41
CA ALA A 84 10.53 3.87 9.01
C ALA A 84 9.01 3.89 8.89
N MET A 85 8.30 3.07 9.67
CA MET A 85 6.82 3.11 9.74
C MET A 85 6.33 4.51 10.13
N LYS A 86 6.94 5.12 11.16
CA LYS A 86 6.62 6.49 11.57
C LYS A 86 6.93 7.52 10.47
N ALA A 87 8.02 7.34 9.74
CA ALA A 87 8.39 8.22 8.62
C ALA A 87 7.39 8.13 7.47
N VAL A 88 7.00 6.90 7.07
CA VAL A 88 5.95 6.67 6.06
C VAL A 88 4.68 7.40 6.44
N THR A 89 4.19 7.19 7.66
CA THR A 89 2.95 7.81 8.15
C THR A 89 3.04 9.33 8.13
N ARG A 90 4.14 9.92 8.61
CA ARG A 90 4.33 11.38 8.60
C ARG A 90 4.33 11.94 7.18
N LEU A 91 5.05 11.29 6.27
CA LEU A 91 5.10 11.71 4.86
C LEU A 91 3.74 11.59 4.19
N PHE A 92 3.02 10.49 4.46
CA PHE A 92 1.69 10.25 3.91
C PHE A 92 0.70 11.31 4.41
N ALA A 93 0.60 11.52 5.72
CA ALA A 93 -0.26 12.53 6.32
C ALA A 93 0.10 13.96 5.88
N ALA A 94 1.40 14.31 5.83
CA ALA A 94 1.86 15.62 5.36
C ALA A 94 1.52 15.89 3.88
N ARG A 95 1.21 14.84 3.13
CA ARG A 95 0.78 14.90 1.73
C ARG A 95 -0.73 14.89 1.55
N GLY A 96 -1.48 14.95 2.64
CA GLY A 96 -2.94 14.93 2.64
C GLY A 96 -3.54 13.53 2.63
N GLY A 97 -2.76 12.49 2.92
CA GLY A 97 -3.27 11.14 3.08
C GLY A 97 -4.10 11.02 4.35
N THR A 98 -5.28 10.42 4.24
CA THR A 98 -6.26 10.30 5.32
C THR A 98 -6.47 8.86 5.77
N THR A 99 -6.29 7.91 4.88
CA THR A 99 -6.56 6.49 5.15
C THR A 99 -5.28 5.67 5.16
N ILE A 100 -4.97 5.06 6.30
CA ILE A 100 -3.78 4.24 6.47
C ILE A 100 -4.17 2.77 6.47
N SER A 101 -3.56 2.01 5.56
CA SER A 101 -3.62 0.55 5.53
C SER A 101 -2.36 -0.04 6.15
N LEU A 102 -2.51 -0.65 7.32
CA LEU A 102 -1.44 -1.38 8.01
C LEU A 102 -1.63 -2.88 7.73
N THR A 103 -0.71 -3.46 6.97
CA THR A 103 -0.90 -4.81 6.42
C THR A 103 0.21 -5.76 6.85
N TRP A 104 -0.19 -6.95 7.25
CA TRP A 104 0.67 -8.11 7.46
C TRP A 104 -0.11 -9.40 7.19
N HIS A 105 0.59 -10.50 6.98
CA HIS A 105 -0.04 -11.81 6.77
C HIS A 105 -0.32 -12.52 8.09
N SER A 106 -1.39 -13.29 8.17
CA SER A 106 -1.72 -14.09 9.36
C SER A 106 -0.59 -15.09 9.71
N SER A 107 0.09 -15.64 8.72
CA SER A 107 1.26 -16.50 8.92
C SER A 107 2.41 -15.82 9.65
N GLU A 108 2.51 -14.50 9.59
CA GLU A 108 3.54 -13.71 10.28
C GLU A 108 3.29 -13.57 11.79
N MET A 109 2.16 -14.05 12.28
CA MET A 109 1.83 -14.10 13.70
C MET A 109 2.30 -15.41 14.38
N PHE A 110 2.91 -16.32 13.61
CA PHE A 110 3.39 -17.59 14.12
C PHE A 110 4.89 -17.77 13.84
N PRO A 111 5.65 -18.37 14.79
CA PRO A 111 7.06 -18.70 14.56
C PRO A 111 7.21 -19.61 13.34
N GLY A 112 8.09 -19.24 12.42
CA GLY A 112 8.34 -20.01 11.20
C GLY A 112 7.37 -19.74 10.04
N GLY A 113 6.29 -18.98 10.24
CA GLY A 113 5.36 -18.61 9.16
C GLY A 113 5.93 -17.59 8.15
N ASN A 114 7.03 -16.93 8.53
CA ASN A 114 7.85 -16.08 7.66
C ASN A 114 9.33 -16.29 8.02
N PRO A 115 10.25 -16.40 7.07
CA PRO A 115 11.69 -16.58 7.35
C PRO A 115 12.29 -15.52 8.29
N LEU A 116 11.77 -14.30 8.26
CA LEU A 116 12.19 -13.22 9.15
C LEU A 116 11.68 -13.41 10.59
N LEU A 117 10.63 -14.21 10.79
CA LEU A 117 9.93 -14.45 12.05
C LEU A 117 10.05 -15.93 12.47
N ALA A 118 11.25 -16.48 12.36
CA ALA A 118 11.50 -17.90 12.59
C ALA A 118 11.35 -18.35 14.06
N THR A 119 11.37 -17.43 15.04
CA THR A 119 11.31 -17.75 16.47
C THR A 119 10.23 -17.00 17.20
N PRO A 120 9.70 -17.52 18.33
CA PRO A 120 8.72 -16.83 19.17
C PRO A 120 9.16 -15.40 19.55
N GLN A 121 10.43 -15.22 19.91
CA GLN A 121 10.97 -13.92 20.31
C GLN A 121 10.87 -12.87 19.19
N LYS A 122 11.04 -13.30 17.92
CA LYS A 122 10.88 -12.41 16.76
C LYS A 122 9.43 -12.03 16.51
N VAL A 123 8.50 -12.94 16.74
CA VAL A 123 7.06 -12.65 16.69
C VAL A 123 6.68 -11.68 17.80
N ASP A 124 7.14 -11.90 19.03
CA ASP A 124 6.91 -10.99 20.15
C ASP A 124 7.47 -9.59 19.88
N ALA A 125 8.66 -9.50 19.30
CA ALA A 125 9.26 -8.23 18.89
C ALA A 125 8.42 -7.51 17.82
N LEU A 126 7.81 -8.26 16.88
CA LEU A 126 6.86 -7.70 15.91
C LEU A 126 5.63 -7.14 16.63
N LEU A 127 5.03 -7.90 17.55
CA LEU A 127 3.85 -7.46 18.31
C LEU A 127 4.14 -6.21 19.14
N GLN A 128 5.30 -6.18 19.83
CA GLN A 128 5.74 -4.99 20.58
C GLN A 128 5.94 -3.78 19.65
N LYS A 129 6.51 -3.98 18.46
CA LYS A 129 6.68 -2.94 17.46
C LYS A 129 5.33 -2.41 16.97
N LEU A 130 4.37 -3.28 16.67
CA LEU A 130 3.00 -2.90 16.29
C LEU A 130 2.33 -2.09 17.39
N ARG A 131 2.40 -2.56 18.64
CA ARG A 131 1.87 -1.83 19.80
C ARG A 131 2.48 -0.44 19.92
N ALA A 132 3.80 -0.34 19.86
CA ALA A 132 4.52 0.93 19.95
C ALA A 132 4.16 1.89 18.81
N TYR A 133 3.91 1.35 17.62
CA TYR A 133 3.46 2.13 16.47
C TYR A 133 2.04 2.67 16.69
N ILE A 134 1.09 1.83 17.11
CA ILE A 134 -0.31 2.21 17.36
C ILE A 134 -0.39 3.28 18.46
N VAL A 135 0.31 3.08 19.57
CA VAL A 135 0.37 4.06 20.68
C VAL A 135 0.91 5.41 20.19
N TRP A 136 1.97 5.38 19.41
CA TRP A 136 2.51 6.60 18.81
C TRP A 136 1.54 7.26 17.83
N LEU A 137 0.86 6.47 17.01
CA LEU A 137 -0.11 6.95 16.02
C LEU A 137 -1.27 7.68 16.71
N CYS A 138 -1.90 7.05 17.71
CA CYS A 138 -2.99 7.64 18.49
C CYS A 138 -2.56 8.87 19.30
N GLY A 139 -1.32 8.92 19.77
CA GLY A 139 -0.79 10.10 20.47
C GLY A 139 -0.43 11.27 19.55
N ARG A 140 -0.35 11.03 18.23
CA ARG A 140 0.06 12.05 17.26
C ARG A 140 -1.05 12.56 16.36
N TYR A 141 -2.06 11.72 16.10
CA TYR A 141 -3.14 11.99 15.17
C TYR A 141 -4.48 11.64 15.83
N ASN A 142 -5.55 12.29 15.39
CA ASN A 142 -6.90 11.82 15.68
C ASN A 142 -7.19 10.61 14.78
N VAL A 143 -7.18 9.41 15.36
CA VAL A 143 -7.25 8.14 14.64
C VAL A 143 -8.57 7.47 14.93
N GLU A 144 -9.25 7.06 13.89
CA GLU A 144 -10.40 6.18 13.95
C GLU A 144 -10.03 4.82 13.35
N PHE A 145 -10.28 3.74 14.10
CA PHE A 145 -10.05 2.38 13.63
C PHE A 145 -11.36 1.81 13.11
N MET A 146 -11.31 1.27 11.91
CA MET A 146 -12.48 0.71 11.23
C MET A 146 -12.16 -0.67 10.67
N THR A 147 -13.13 -1.56 10.69
CA THR A 147 -13.11 -2.76 9.86
C THR A 147 -13.39 -2.36 8.40
N LEU A 148 -13.04 -3.25 7.45
CA LEU A 148 -13.32 -3.00 6.03
C LEU A 148 -14.81 -2.78 5.76
N GLY A 149 -15.70 -3.49 6.50
CA GLY A 149 -17.15 -3.32 6.37
C GLY A 149 -17.64 -1.97 6.88
N GLU A 150 -17.15 -1.51 8.02
CA GLU A 150 -17.46 -0.18 8.57
C GLU A 150 -16.95 0.92 7.64
N PHE A 151 -15.73 0.77 7.15
CA PHE A 151 -15.15 1.71 6.19
C PHE A 151 -16.01 1.80 4.91
N ASP A 152 -16.39 0.67 4.32
CA ASP A 152 -17.23 0.62 3.13
C ASP A 152 -18.58 1.32 3.38
N ASN A 153 -19.25 1.02 4.50
CA ASN A 153 -20.54 1.61 4.84
C ASN A 153 -20.47 3.12 5.06
N CYS A 154 -19.40 3.61 5.69
CA CYS A 154 -19.26 5.03 6.02
C CYS A 154 -18.76 5.88 4.84
N THR A 155 -17.93 5.31 3.95
CA THR A 155 -17.18 6.10 2.98
C THR A 155 -17.55 5.88 1.53
N ARG A 156 -18.22 4.77 1.19
CA ARG A 156 -18.55 4.40 -0.20
C ARG A 156 -19.16 5.53 -1.01
N HIS A 157 -20.04 6.33 -0.43
CA HIS A 157 -20.72 7.43 -1.12
C HIS A 157 -19.81 8.62 -1.43
N ALA A 158 -18.71 8.76 -0.71
CA ALA A 158 -17.75 9.86 -0.86
C ALA A 158 -16.53 9.49 -1.70
N LEU A 159 -16.34 8.20 -2.01
CA LEU A 159 -15.16 7.73 -2.73
C LEU A 159 -15.25 8.05 -4.24
N PRO A 160 -14.14 8.47 -4.86
CA PRO A 160 -14.09 8.66 -6.29
C PRO A 160 -14.19 7.33 -7.03
N VAL A 161 -14.94 7.31 -8.13
CA VAL A 161 -15.00 6.17 -9.04
C VAL A 161 -13.83 6.26 -10.02
N LEU A 162 -12.91 5.30 -9.97
CA LEU A 162 -11.82 5.21 -10.92
C LEU A 162 -12.35 4.62 -12.23
N ARG A 163 -12.39 5.43 -13.28
CA ARG A 163 -12.70 4.95 -14.64
C ARG A 163 -11.41 4.64 -15.37
N CYS A 164 -11.36 3.48 -16.02
CA CYS A 164 -10.22 3.13 -16.85
C CYS A 164 -10.11 4.13 -18.02
N PRO A 165 -8.94 4.74 -18.28
CA PRO A 165 -8.80 5.78 -19.31
C PRO A 165 -9.02 5.30 -20.75
N SER A 166 -9.02 4.04 -21.02
CA SER A 166 -9.09 3.50 -22.39
C SER A 166 -9.81 2.17 -22.44
N GLY A 167 -11.12 2.13 -22.36
CA GLY A 167 -11.93 0.98 -22.80
C GLY A 167 -11.45 -0.44 -22.44
N SER A 168 -10.37 -0.60 -21.70
CA SER A 168 -9.86 -1.86 -21.21
C SER A 168 -10.79 -2.33 -20.10
N ASP A 169 -11.51 -3.40 -20.40
CA ASP A 169 -12.38 -4.07 -19.45
C ASP A 169 -11.54 -4.63 -18.30
N TRP A 170 -11.79 -4.19 -17.09
CA TRP A 170 -11.16 -4.75 -15.87
C TRP A 170 -11.48 -6.25 -15.69
N SER A 171 -12.41 -6.81 -16.47
CA SER A 171 -12.71 -8.24 -16.49
C SER A 171 -11.52 -9.09 -16.93
N VAL A 172 -10.52 -8.50 -17.60
CA VAL A 172 -9.29 -9.17 -18.06
C VAL A 172 -8.22 -9.25 -16.93
N CYS A 173 -8.46 -8.61 -15.80
CA CYS A 173 -7.56 -8.62 -14.65
C CYS A 173 -7.92 -9.71 -13.61
N ARG A 174 -8.38 -10.88 -14.06
CA ARG A 174 -8.55 -12.07 -13.22
C ARG A 174 -7.27 -12.90 -13.17
#